data_63f0b4ce72742e3e44f12745bf1cf04c
#
_entry.id   63f0b4ce72742e3e44f12745bf1cf04c
#
_cell.length_a   1.000
_cell.length_b   1.000
_cell.length_c   1.000
_cell.angle_alpha   90.00
_cell.angle_beta   90.00
_cell.angle_gamma   90.00
#
_symmetry.space_group_name_H-M   'P 1'
#
loop_
_entity.id
_entity.type
_entity.pdbx_description
1 polymer ?
#
loop_
_entity_poly.entity_id
_entity_poly.type
_entity_poly.pdbx_seq_one_letter_code
_entity_poly.pdbx_strand_id
1 'polypeptide(L)'
;MTSLGVSDLAYLMVQYWDTEFRRDLEISILKEYHRQLITSGVTGYHWDHLLADYKLCVVQGVYTVSEWCIKPEDRERKQWLWRLELERTMDAVQSLRCHELWVRRYE
;
A
#
# COMPACT_ATOMS: atom_id res chain seq x y z
N MET A 1 -16.06 -4.41 0.71
CA MET A 1 -15.90 -3.79 -0.62
C MET A 1 -14.99 -2.59 -0.62
N THR A 2 -15.06 -1.72 0.41
CA THR A 2 -14.15 -0.58 0.52
C THR A 2 -12.68 -1.00 0.63
N SER A 3 -12.39 -2.07 1.36
CA SER A 3 -11.02 -2.58 1.49
C SER A 3 -10.45 -3.08 0.15
N LEU A 4 -11.32 -3.57 -0.73
CA LEU A 4 -10.90 -4.03 -2.04
C LEU A 4 -10.42 -2.88 -2.91
N GLY A 5 -11.14 -1.75 -2.89
CA GLY A 5 -10.72 -0.55 -3.61
C GLY A 5 -9.43 0.03 -3.08
N VAL A 6 -9.25 0.04 -1.75
CA VAL A 6 -8.01 0.50 -1.12
C VAL A 6 -6.84 -0.40 -1.53
N SER A 7 -7.06 -1.71 -1.61
CA SER A 7 -6.04 -2.66 -2.06
C SER A 7 -5.59 -2.36 -3.49
N ASP A 8 -6.53 -2.06 -4.38
CA ASP A 8 -6.21 -1.71 -5.76
C ASP A 8 -5.40 -0.42 -5.84
N LEU A 9 -5.76 0.59 -5.04
CA LEU A 9 -5.01 1.84 -4.98
C LEU A 9 -3.60 1.61 -4.46
N ALA A 10 -3.45 0.80 -3.41
CA ALA A 10 -2.14 0.48 -2.86
C ALA A 10 -1.26 -0.21 -3.91
N TYR A 11 -1.82 -1.18 -4.61
CA TYR A 11 -1.11 -1.91 -5.64
C TYR A 11 -0.64 -0.96 -6.75
N LEU A 12 -1.54 -0.12 -7.24
CA LEU A 12 -1.21 0.82 -8.31
C LEU A 12 -0.15 1.83 -7.87
N MET A 13 -0.36 2.50 -6.74
CA MET A 13 0.51 3.58 -6.31
C MET A 13 1.88 3.10 -5.84
N VAL A 14 1.92 2.01 -5.08
CA VAL A 14 3.16 1.53 -4.50
C VAL A 14 4.01 0.77 -5.52
N GLN A 15 3.39 -0.09 -6.32
CA GLN A 15 4.13 -0.98 -7.22
C GLN A 15 4.50 -0.32 -8.55
N TYR A 16 3.69 0.60 -9.06
CA TYR A 16 3.87 1.14 -10.40
C TYR A 16 4.34 2.58 -10.47
N TRP A 17 4.13 3.35 -9.40
CA TRP A 17 4.53 4.77 -9.39
C TRP A 17 5.94 4.95 -8.83
N ASP A 18 6.66 5.92 -9.39
CA ASP A 18 7.92 6.38 -8.83
C ASP A 18 7.70 6.89 -7.40
N THR A 19 8.67 6.67 -6.52
CA THR A 19 8.52 6.96 -5.09
C THR A 19 8.24 8.43 -4.79
N GLU A 20 8.91 9.34 -5.48
CA GLU A 20 8.67 10.78 -5.27
C GLU A 20 7.27 11.17 -5.73
N PHE A 21 6.87 10.70 -6.91
CA PHE A 21 5.55 10.96 -7.45
C PHE A 21 4.47 10.42 -6.52
N ARG A 22 4.66 9.22 -6.01
CA ARG A 22 3.74 8.61 -5.06
C ARG A 22 3.62 9.43 -3.79
N ARG A 23 4.76 9.82 -3.19
CA ARG A 23 4.77 10.59 -1.94
C ARG A 23 4.02 11.91 -2.08
N ASP A 24 4.16 12.56 -3.24
CA ASP A 24 3.53 13.85 -3.47
C ASP A 24 2.01 13.76 -3.57
N LEU A 25 1.50 12.68 -4.16
CA LEU A 25 0.08 12.59 -4.50
C LEU A 25 -0.71 11.59 -3.66
N GLU A 26 -0.03 10.70 -2.97
CA GLU A 26 -0.64 9.57 -2.28
C GLU A 26 -1.76 9.98 -1.32
N ILE A 27 -1.47 10.89 -0.42
CA ILE A 27 -2.43 11.30 0.60
C ILE A 27 -3.61 12.05 -0.04
N SER A 28 -3.33 12.91 -1.03
CA SER A 28 -4.38 13.63 -1.73
C SER A 28 -5.37 12.69 -2.43
N ILE A 29 -4.84 11.65 -3.07
CA ILE A 29 -5.67 10.66 -3.75
C ILE A 29 -6.50 9.86 -2.75
N LEU A 30 -5.90 9.45 -1.65
CA LEU A 30 -6.62 8.71 -0.61
C LEU A 30 -7.72 9.55 0.02
N LYS A 31 -7.47 10.84 0.24
CA LYS A 31 -8.49 11.75 0.78
C LYS A 31 -9.64 11.93 -0.20
N GLU A 32 -9.35 12.04 -1.48
CA GLU A 32 -10.39 12.14 -2.50
C GLU A 32 -11.22 10.85 -2.58
N TYR A 33 -10.55 9.71 -2.49
CA TYR A 33 -11.23 8.41 -2.46
C TYR A 33 -12.16 8.33 -1.25
N HIS A 34 -11.69 8.73 -0.08
CA HIS A 34 -12.50 8.75 1.13
C HIS A 34 -13.70 9.67 0.99
N ARG A 35 -13.48 10.86 0.45
CA ARG A 35 -14.56 11.82 0.22
C ARG A 35 -15.65 11.24 -0.69
N GLN A 36 -15.25 10.55 -1.75
CA GLN A 36 -16.20 9.93 -2.67
C GLN A 36 -17.00 8.81 -2.00
N LEU A 37 -16.35 8.02 -1.12
CA LEU A 37 -17.05 6.99 -0.36
C LEU A 37 -18.13 7.59 0.54
N ILE A 38 -17.80 8.65 1.26
CA ILE A 38 -18.75 9.31 2.14
C ILE A 38 -19.90 9.92 1.33
N THR A 39 -19.60 10.55 0.22
CA THR A 39 -20.60 11.13 -0.68
C THR A 39 -21.52 10.06 -1.24
N SER A 40 -21.00 8.85 -1.46
CA SER A 40 -21.79 7.73 -2.00
C SER A 40 -22.68 7.05 -0.95
N GLY A 41 -22.62 7.49 0.30
CA GLY A 41 -23.47 6.97 1.35
C GLY A 41 -22.80 6.01 2.32
N VAL A 42 -21.49 5.79 2.21
CA VAL A 42 -20.77 4.97 3.18
C VAL A 42 -20.67 5.73 4.49
N THR A 43 -21.12 5.10 5.58
CA THR A 43 -21.11 5.72 6.91
C THR A 43 -20.20 4.93 7.84
N GLY A 44 -19.63 5.62 8.83
CA GLY A 44 -18.82 4.97 9.86
C GLY A 44 -17.42 4.61 9.42
N TYR A 45 -17.04 4.93 8.20
CA TYR A 45 -15.69 4.66 7.69
C TYR A 45 -14.87 5.94 7.73
N HIS A 46 -14.16 6.15 8.83
CA HIS A 46 -13.39 7.36 9.07
C HIS A 46 -12.06 7.33 8.33
N TRP A 47 -11.46 8.52 8.15
CA TRP A 47 -10.17 8.65 7.49
C TRP A 47 -9.10 7.76 8.13
N ASP A 48 -9.08 7.68 9.46
CA ASP A 48 -8.11 6.86 10.18
C ASP A 48 -8.23 5.38 9.81
N HIS A 49 -9.46 4.90 9.63
CA HIS A 49 -9.70 3.52 9.22
C HIS A 49 -9.18 3.26 7.81
N LEU A 50 -9.45 4.20 6.90
CA LEU A 50 -8.98 4.08 5.51
C LEU A 50 -7.46 4.06 5.47
N LEU A 51 -6.82 4.96 6.20
CA LEU A 51 -5.37 5.04 6.22
C LEU A 51 -4.75 3.77 6.80
N ALA A 52 -5.34 3.22 7.85
CA ALA A 52 -4.87 1.96 8.43
C ALA A 52 -5.02 0.80 7.44
N ASP A 53 -6.15 0.73 6.74
CA ASP A 53 -6.37 -0.29 5.71
C ASP A 53 -5.36 -0.16 4.58
N TYR A 54 -5.07 1.07 4.16
CA TYR A 54 -4.08 1.32 3.12
C TYR A 54 -2.69 0.84 3.54
N LYS A 55 -2.27 1.19 4.76
CA LYS A 55 -0.97 0.76 5.29
C LYS A 55 -0.89 -0.76 5.38
N LEU A 56 -1.97 -1.42 5.77
CA LEU A 56 -2.02 -2.87 5.83
C LEU A 56 -1.84 -3.48 4.43
N CYS A 57 -2.49 -2.91 3.42
CA CYS A 57 -2.32 -3.36 2.04
C CYS A 57 -0.89 -3.17 1.54
N VAL A 58 -0.22 -2.09 1.95
CA VAL A 58 1.19 -1.85 1.62
C VAL A 58 2.06 -2.95 2.23
N VAL A 59 1.82 -3.31 3.48
CA VAL A 59 2.57 -4.38 4.16
C VAL A 59 2.35 -5.72 3.45
N GLN A 60 1.13 -6.01 3.03
CA GLN A 60 0.83 -7.22 2.27
C GLN A 60 1.60 -7.27 0.95
N GLY A 61 1.90 -6.10 0.37
CA GLY A 61 2.72 -6.01 -0.83
C GLY A 61 4.12 -6.57 -0.63
N VAL A 62 4.70 -6.43 0.56
CA VAL A 62 6.00 -7.02 0.88
C VAL A 62 5.93 -8.53 0.76
N TYR A 63 4.87 -9.12 1.26
CA TYR A 63 4.67 -10.56 1.18
C TYR A 63 4.57 -11.03 -0.29
N THR A 64 3.79 -10.33 -1.09
CA THR A 64 3.60 -10.67 -2.50
C THR A 64 4.92 -10.64 -3.27
N VAL A 65 5.71 -9.59 -3.08
CA VAL A 65 7.01 -9.47 -3.75
C VAL A 65 7.96 -10.55 -3.26
N SER A 66 7.92 -10.88 -1.96
CA SER A 66 8.76 -11.91 -1.38
C SER A 66 8.52 -13.29 -1.98
N GLU A 67 7.28 -13.60 -2.36
CA GLU A 67 6.95 -14.87 -3.02
C GLU A 67 7.72 -15.04 -4.32
N TRP A 68 7.92 -13.96 -5.06
CA TRP A 68 8.66 -14.00 -6.31
C TRP A 68 10.14 -14.31 -6.09
N CYS A 69 10.68 -13.91 -4.94
CA CYS A 69 12.08 -14.19 -4.58
C CYS A 69 12.28 -15.66 -4.20
N ILE A 70 11.24 -16.31 -3.70
CA ILE A 70 11.30 -17.70 -3.24
C ILE A 70 11.35 -18.68 -4.41
N LYS A 71 10.63 -18.39 -5.48
CA LYS A 71 10.58 -19.24 -6.67
C LYS A 71 11.85 -19.08 -7.49
N PRO A 72 12.69 -20.12 -7.64
CA PRO A 72 13.96 -20.00 -8.37
C PRO A 72 13.80 -19.52 -9.81
N GLU A 73 12.71 -19.93 -10.44
CA GLU A 73 12.41 -19.57 -11.83
C GLU A 73 12.21 -18.06 -11.98
N ASP A 74 11.46 -17.48 -11.05
CA ASP A 74 11.13 -16.06 -11.08
C ASP A 74 12.25 -15.20 -10.51
N ARG A 75 13.03 -15.74 -9.56
CA ARG A 75 14.10 -14.99 -8.92
C ARG A 75 15.15 -14.47 -9.90
N GLU A 76 15.59 -15.31 -10.83
CA GLU A 76 16.59 -14.90 -11.83
C GLU A 76 15.95 -14.17 -12.99
N ARG A 77 14.83 -14.69 -13.46
CA ARG A 77 14.16 -14.25 -14.67
C ARG A 77 13.57 -12.85 -14.53
N LYS A 78 13.03 -12.52 -13.36
CA LYS A 78 12.37 -11.24 -13.09
C LYS A 78 13.08 -10.44 -12.04
N GLN A 79 14.39 -10.63 -11.89
CA GLN A 79 15.16 -9.99 -10.83
C GLN A 79 15.03 -8.47 -10.83
N TRP A 80 15.10 -7.84 -12.00
CA TRP A 80 14.99 -6.39 -12.11
C TRP A 80 13.62 -5.89 -11.65
N LEU A 81 12.58 -6.68 -11.88
CA LEU A 81 11.21 -6.30 -11.53
C LEU A 81 10.95 -6.44 -10.04
N TRP A 82 11.26 -7.60 -9.45
CA TRP A 82 10.99 -7.78 -8.03
C TRP A 82 11.87 -6.89 -7.15
N ARG A 83 13.08 -6.58 -7.59
CA ARG A 83 13.91 -5.63 -6.86
C ARG A 83 13.30 -4.24 -6.85
N LEU A 84 12.83 -3.79 -7.99
CA LEU A 84 12.18 -2.49 -8.11
C LEU A 84 10.93 -2.43 -7.24
N GLU A 85 10.09 -3.45 -7.31
CA GLU A 85 8.88 -3.50 -6.50
C GLU A 85 9.18 -3.58 -5.02
N LEU A 86 10.20 -4.34 -4.63
CA LEU A 86 10.62 -4.44 -3.24
C LEU A 86 11.08 -3.09 -2.71
N GLU A 87 11.93 -2.40 -3.46
CA GLU A 87 12.42 -1.07 -3.08
C GLU A 87 11.27 -0.09 -2.90
N ARG A 88 10.33 -0.08 -3.84
CA ARG A 88 9.16 0.79 -3.78
C ARG A 88 8.26 0.46 -2.59
N THR A 89 8.05 -0.82 -2.34
CA THR A 89 7.22 -1.26 -1.22
C THR A 89 7.85 -0.92 0.13
N MET A 90 9.15 -1.16 0.26
CA MET A 90 9.85 -0.83 1.50
C MET A 90 9.90 0.67 1.74
N ASP A 91 10.06 1.46 0.67
CA ASP A 91 9.98 2.91 0.79
C ASP A 91 8.61 3.34 1.32
N ALA A 92 7.54 2.73 0.82
CA ALA A 92 6.19 3.03 1.28
C ALA A 92 5.99 2.63 2.74
N VAL A 93 6.49 1.47 3.15
CA VAL A 93 6.42 1.03 4.55
C VAL A 93 7.07 2.05 5.48
N GLN A 94 8.23 2.57 5.09
CA GLN A 94 8.95 3.55 5.88
C GLN A 94 8.28 4.92 5.87
N SER A 95 7.93 5.43 4.70
CA SER A 95 7.35 6.77 4.57
C SER A 95 5.98 6.89 5.21
N LEU A 96 5.19 5.81 5.20
CA LEU A 96 3.87 5.76 5.81
C LEU A 96 3.92 5.35 7.28
N ARG A 97 5.10 5.00 7.77
CA ARG A 97 5.30 4.55 9.15
C ARG A 97 4.38 3.39 9.51
N CYS A 98 4.37 2.38 8.66
CA CYS A 98 3.48 1.23 8.82
C CYS A 98 3.73 0.47 10.13
N HIS A 99 4.93 0.60 10.72
CA HIS A 99 5.23 -0.01 12.01
C HIS A 99 4.30 0.44 13.13
N GLU A 100 3.67 1.60 12.98
CA GLU A 100 2.71 2.12 13.97
C GLU A 100 1.50 1.20 14.11
N LEU A 101 1.18 0.40 13.10
CA LEU A 101 0.09 -0.56 13.19
C LEU A 101 0.33 -1.59 14.28
N TRP A 102 1.59 -1.98 14.46
CA TRP A 102 1.96 -2.97 15.49
C TRP A 102 2.12 -2.32 16.85
N VAL A 103 2.69 -1.14 16.91
CA VAL A 103 2.91 -0.42 18.17
C VAL A 103 1.58 -0.16 18.87
N ARG A 104 0.59 0.33 18.15
CA ARG A 104 -0.74 0.60 18.70
C ARG A 104 -1.42 -0.65 19.25
N ARG A 105 -1.13 -1.79 18.64
CA ARG A 105 -1.77 -3.05 19.03
C ARG A 105 -1.27 -3.56 20.37
N TYR A 106 -0.04 -3.24 20.74
CA TYR A 106 0.61 -3.77 21.94
C TYR A 106 0.75 -2.73 23.07
N GLU A 107 0.31 -1.53 22.84
CA GLU A 107 0.18 -0.53 23.88
C GLU A 107 -1.19 -0.65 24.57
#